data_caefbd3d5c1c9469df6c5072b954cfd5
#
_entry.id   caefbd3d5c1c9469df6c5072b954cfd5
#
_cell.length_a   1.000
_cell.length_b   1.000
_cell.length_c   1.000
_cell.angle_alpha   90.00
_cell.angle_beta   90.00
_cell.angle_gamma   90.00
#
_symmetry.space_group_name_H-M   'P 1'
#
loop_
_entity.id
_entity.type
_entity.pdbx_description
1 polymer ?
#
loop_
_entity_poly.entity_id
_entity_poly.type
_entity_poly.pdbx_seq_one_letter_code
_entity_poly.pdbx_strand_id
1 'polypeptide(L)'
;MSCGLFDLSGRVAVVMGGTSGIGRTLAIGLAEAGADVVATGRREHLVCEVASEIEKRGRKTLRRSTDTSRREPVDALRDTVVREFGRVDILLNAAGRTFRKPTTSVSEREWNELMDVNLNGTLFASQSFFQPLRASGRGRVINIASLASYLGFLEVTAYASSKAAVLGLTRSLAVEWAPQGVNVNAIAPGIFRTDLNVALLDGTQRGHELLLRTPMKRFGKIPELVGAAVFLASDASAFVTGQCIGVDGGFLASGVNC
;
A
#
# COMPACT_ATOMS: atom_id res chain seq x y z
N MET A 1 8.68 -8.71 -27.72
CA MET A 1 9.47 -9.11 -26.52
C MET A 1 9.08 -8.14 -25.42
N SER A 2 8.38 -8.61 -24.38
CA SER A 2 8.06 -7.80 -23.21
C SER A 2 9.36 -7.32 -22.59
N CYS A 3 9.42 -6.08 -22.17
CA CYS A 3 10.54 -5.55 -21.41
C CYS A 3 10.61 -6.33 -20.08
N GLY A 4 11.43 -7.37 -20.01
CA GLY A 4 11.51 -8.32 -18.90
C GLY A 4 11.70 -7.69 -17.51
N LEU A 5 12.11 -6.40 -17.45
CA LEU A 5 12.32 -5.66 -16.22
C LEU A 5 11.04 -5.44 -15.39
N PHE A 6 9.87 -5.33 -16.02
CA PHE A 6 8.59 -5.08 -15.36
C PHE A 6 7.73 -6.35 -15.21
N ASP A 7 8.21 -7.49 -15.74
CA ASP A 7 7.51 -8.76 -15.64
C ASP A 7 7.58 -9.31 -14.21
N LEU A 8 6.42 -9.66 -13.66
CA LEU A 8 6.29 -10.26 -12.34
C LEU A 8 5.99 -11.77 -12.40
N SER A 9 6.10 -12.41 -13.56
CA SER A 9 5.89 -13.84 -13.73
C SER A 9 6.83 -14.64 -12.81
N GLY A 10 6.27 -15.64 -12.12
CA GLY A 10 6.99 -16.44 -11.13
C GLY A 10 7.32 -15.72 -9.81
N ARG A 11 6.70 -14.57 -9.57
CA ARG A 11 6.73 -13.87 -8.26
C ARG A 11 5.45 -14.14 -7.49
N VAL A 12 5.56 -14.18 -6.17
CA VAL A 12 4.44 -14.27 -5.24
C VAL A 12 4.33 -12.96 -4.46
N ALA A 13 3.17 -12.31 -4.57
CA ALA A 13 2.87 -11.06 -3.90
C ALA A 13 1.81 -11.27 -2.79
N VAL A 14 2.06 -10.70 -1.62
CA VAL A 14 1.06 -10.60 -0.55
C VAL A 14 0.64 -9.14 -0.41
N VAL A 15 -0.67 -8.87 -0.48
CA VAL A 15 -1.24 -7.52 -0.38
C VAL A 15 -2.10 -7.42 0.87
N MET A 16 -1.54 -6.80 1.91
CA MET A 16 -2.26 -6.51 3.15
C MET A 16 -3.23 -5.35 2.91
N GLY A 17 -4.53 -5.56 3.16
CA GLY A 17 -5.57 -4.59 2.80
C GLY A 17 -5.91 -4.60 1.31
N GLY A 18 -5.69 -5.72 0.61
CA GLY A 18 -5.88 -5.91 -0.82
C GLY A 18 -7.34 -6.12 -1.28
N THR A 19 -8.35 -5.89 -0.43
CA THR A 19 -9.73 -6.27 -0.72
C THR A 19 -10.66 -5.12 -1.12
N SER A 20 -10.20 -3.88 -1.05
CA SER A 20 -10.98 -2.70 -1.44
C SER A 20 -10.09 -1.52 -1.83
N GLY A 21 -10.67 -0.54 -2.53
CA GLY A 21 -10.01 0.73 -2.88
C GLY A 21 -8.64 0.54 -3.53
N ILE A 22 -7.65 1.32 -3.08
CA ILE A 22 -6.29 1.31 -3.61
C ILE A 22 -5.67 -0.10 -3.53
N GLY A 23 -5.75 -0.76 -2.37
CA GLY A 23 -5.13 -2.07 -2.19
C GLY A 23 -5.67 -3.13 -3.16
N ARG A 24 -7.01 -3.15 -3.41
CA ARG A 24 -7.61 -4.06 -4.40
C ARG A 24 -7.11 -3.79 -5.82
N THR A 25 -7.08 -2.53 -6.22
CA THR A 25 -6.60 -2.15 -7.56
C THR A 25 -5.12 -2.54 -7.73
N LEU A 26 -4.29 -2.34 -6.70
CA LEU A 26 -2.89 -2.74 -6.76
C LEU A 26 -2.72 -4.26 -6.78
N ALA A 27 -3.52 -5.01 -6.02
CA ALA A 27 -3.50 -6.48 -6.07
C ALA A 27 -3.82 -7.01 -7.47
N ILE A 28 -4.86 -6.47 -8.09
CA ILE A 28 -5.24 -6.82 -9.46
C ILE A 28 -4.14 -6.42 -10.46
N GLY A 29 -3.57 -5.22 -10.34
CA GLY A 29 -2.49 -4.76 -11.22
C GLY A 29 -1.22 -5.60 -11.13
N LEU A 30 -0.85 -6.07 -9.92
CA LEU A 30 0.26 -7.02 -9.76
C LEU A 30 -0.05 -8.38 -10.41
N ALA A 31 -1.29 -8.86 -10.34
CA ALA A 31 -1.72 -10.07 -11.03
C ALA A 31 -1.69 -9.92 -12.56
N GLU A 32 -2.11 -8.79 -13.08
CA GLU A 32 -2.03 -8.45 -14.52
C GLU A 32 -0.57 -8.36 -15.01
N ALA A 33 0.33 -7.91 -14.14
CA ALA A 33 1.77 -7.89 -14.43
C ALA A 33 2.45 -9.28 -14.30
N GLY A 34 1.72 -10.33 -13.93
CA GLY A 34 2.19 -11.72 -13.96
C GLY A 34 2.42 -12.37 -12.58
N ALA A 35 2.25 -11.66 -11.46
CA ALA A 35 2.44 -12.24 -10.14
C ALA A 35 1.28 -13.18 -9.74
N ASP A 36 1.58 -14.21 -8.96
CA ASP A 36 0.59 -14.87 -8.12
C ASP A 36 0.35 -13.98 -6.90
N VAL A 37 -0.93 -13.72 -6.55
CA VAL A 37 -1.25 -12.67 -5.59
C VAL A 37 -2.18 -13.17 -4.50
N VAL A 38 -1.79 -13.01 -3.24
CA VAL A 38 -2.63 -13.23 -2.07
C VAL A 38 -3.11 -11.86 -1.55
N ALA A 39 -4.32 -11.49 -1.91
CA ALA A 39 -4.97 -10.27 -1.44
C ALA A 39 -5.80 -10.57 -0.18
N THR A 40 -5.47 -9.91 0.94
CA THR A 40 -6.12 -10.18 2.22
C THR A 40 -6.69 -8.92 2.87
N GLY A 41 -7.61 -9.14 3.79
CA GLY A 41 -8.29 -8.14 4.61
C GLY A 41 -9.24 -8.81 5.59
N ARG A 42 -9.94 -8.03 6.42
CA ARG A 42 -10.81 -8.57 7.47
C ARG A 42 -12.15 -9.17 6.96
N ARG A 43 -12.64 -8.66 5.82
CA ARG A 43 -13.95 -9.01 5.27
C ARG A 43 -13.81 -10.20 4.32
N GLU A 44 -14.23 -11.36 4.75
CA GLU A 44 -14.05 -12.62 4.02
C GLU A 44 -14.73 -12.61 2.64
N HIS A 45 -15.95 -12.08 2.51
CA HIS A 45 -16.63 -11.98 1.22
C HIS A 45 -15.81 -11.19 0.18
N LEU A 46 -15.20 -10.06 0.59
CA LEU A 46 -14.33 -9.28 -0.31
C LEU A 46 -13.01 -10.00 -0.64
N VAL A 47 -12.49 -10.80 0.29
CA VAL A 47 -11.34 -11.67 -0.01
C VAL A 47 -11.70 -12.67 -1.10
N CYS A 48 -12.87 -13.30 -1.02
CA CYS A 48 -13.37 -14.24 -2.03
C CYS A 48 -13.59 -13.58 -3.39
N GLU A 49 -14.17 -12.37 -3.42
CA GLU A 49 -14.37 -11.62 -4.67
C GLU A 49 -13.05 -11.32 -5.38
N VAL A 50 -12.08 -10.73 -4.65
CA VAL A 50 -10.78 -10.39 -5.24
C VAL A 50 -9.99 -11.64 -5.65
N ALA A 51 -10.06 -12.70 -4.87
CA ALA A 51 -9.44 -13.98 -5.23
C ALA A 51 -10.00 -14.50 -6.56
N SER A 52 -11.33 -14.47 -6.74
CA SER A 52 -11.95 -14.89 -8.02
C SER A 52 -11.52 -14.01 -9.20
N GLU A 53 -11.26 -12.72 -8.99
CA GLU A 53 -10.74 -11.84 -10.04
C GLU A 53 -9.28 -12.14 -10.40
N ILE A 54 -8.46 -12.50 -9.42
CA ILE A 54 -7.06 -12.92 -9.63
C ILE A 54 -7.03 -14.23 -10.41
N GLU A 55 -7.87 -15.20 -10.05
CA GLU A 55 -8.00 -16.49 -10.74
C GLU A 55 -8.43 -16.32 -12.21
N LYS A 56 -9.39 -15.41 -12.49
CA LYS A 56 -9.79 -15.08 -13.86
C LYS A 56 -8.66 -14.55 -14.73
N ARG A 57 -7.58 -14.05 -14.13
CA ARG A 57 -6.35 -13.60 -14.79
C ARG A 57 -5.31 -14.71 -14.93
N GLY A 58 -5.69 -15.95 -14.57
CA GLY A 58 -4.80 -17.11 -14.63
C GLY A 58 -3.70 -17.10 -13.57
N ARG A 59 -3.88 -16.35 -12.47
CA ARG A 59 -2.91 -16.28 -11.36
C ARG A 59 -3.41 -17.07 -10.16
N LYS A 60 -2.46 -17.65 -9.41
CA LYS A 60 -2.77 -18.36 -8.16
C LYS A 60 -3.04 -17.34 -7.03
N THR A 61 -3.92 -17.73 -6.13
CA THR A 61 -4.28 -16.92 -4.95
C THR A 61 -4.72 -17.80 -3.78
N LEU A 62 -4.95 -17.19 -2.61
CA LEU A 62 -5.57 -17.83 -1.45
C LEU A 62 -6.75 -17.00 -0.94
N ARG A 63 -7.76 -17.68 -0.42
CA ARG A 63 -8.89 -17.06 0.30
C ARG A 63 -8.63 -17.11 1.78
N ARG A 64 -7.89 -16.12 2.29
CA ARG A 64 -7.57 -16.01 3.72
C ARG A 64 -7.82 -14.61 4.23
N SER A 65 -8.81 -14.45 5.11
CA SER A 65 -9.04 -13.20 5.82
C SER A 65 -7.97 -12.99 6.91
N THR A 66 -7.54 -11.74 7.10
CA THR A 66 -6.48 -11.41 8.07
C THR A 66 -6.73 -10.02 8.65
N ASP A 67 -6.63 -9.91 9.97
CA ASP A 67 -6.55 -8.63 10.66
C ASP A 67 -5.09 -8.22 10.80
N THR A 68 -4.68 -7.20 10.06
CA THR A 68 -3.30 -6.71 10.05
C THR A 68 -2.90 -6.01 11.36
N SER A 69 -3.86 -5.57 12.18
CA SER A 69 -3.58 -4.94 13.48
C SER A 69 -3.12 -5.93 14.55
N ARG A 70 -3.16 -7.23 14.28
CA ARG A 70 -2.79 -8.29 15.19
C ARG A 70 -1.72 -9.19 14.59
N ARG A 71 -0.68 -9.48 15.39
CA ARG A 71 0.47 -10.26 14.93
C ARG A 71 0.13 -11.70 14.58
N GLU A 72 -0.61 -12.39 15.43
CA GLU A 72 -0.90 -13.82 15.25
C GLU A 72 -1.62 -14.13 13.92
N PRO A 73 -2.66 -13.39 13.49
CA PRO A 73 -3.27 -13.61 12.17
C PRO A 73 -2.30 -13.34 11.01
N VAL A 74 -1.37 -12.38 11.16
CA VAL A 74 -0.36 -12.06 10.13
C VAL A 74 0.66 -13.21 10.03
N ASP A 75 1.14 -13.74 11.16
CA ASP A 75 2.05 -14.87 11.17
C ASP A 75 1.38 -16.14 10.58
N ALA A 76 0.13 -16.41 10.93
CA ALA A 76 -0.64 -17.52 10.37
C ALA A 76 -0.88 -17.37 8.85
N LEU A 77 -1.07 -16.14 8.34
CA LEU A 77 -1.12 -15.87 6.91
C LEU A 77 0.22 -16.21 6.25
N ARG A 78 1.34 -15.69 6.78
CA ARG A 78 2.69 -15.98 6.28
C ARG A 78 2.93 -17.49 6.16
N ASP A 79 2.66 -18.25 7.21
CA ASP A 79 2.87 -19.69 7.24
C ASP A 79 2.05 -20.41 6.16
N THR A 80 0.78 -19.95 5.98
CA THR A 80 -0.07 -20.48 4.93
C THR A 80 0.48 -20.17 3.53
N VAL A 81 0.90 -18.92 3.27
CA VAL A 81 1.46 -18.52 1.97
C VAL A 81 2.74 -19.28 1.66
N VAL A 82 3.65 -19.39 2.63
CA VAL A 82 4.92 -20.11 2.45
C VAL A 82 4.67 -21.60 2.17
N ARG A 83 3.72 -22.22 2.87
CA ARG A 83 3.36 -23.63 2.63
C ARG A 83 2.79 -23.86 1.23
N GLU A 84 1.90 -22.97 0.74
CA GLU A 84 1.17 -23.15 -0.52
C GLU A 84 1.98 -22.71 -1.76
N PHE A 85 2.82 -21.69 -1.63
CA PHE A 85 3.58 -21.11 -2.75
C PHE A 85 5.08 -21.38 -2.68
N GLY A 86 5.62 -21.78 -1.54
CA GLY A 86 7.05 -22.03 -1.31
C GLY A 86 7.90 -20.76 -1.21
N ARG A 87 7.34 -19.56 -1.48
CA ARG A 87 8.07 -18.29 -1.51
C ARG A 87 7.17 -17.07 -1.32
N VAL A 88 7.78 -15.94 -0.99
CA VAL A 88 7.18 -14.60 -1.10
C VAL A 88 8.25 -13.65 -1.64
N ASP A 89 7.93 -12.93 -2.72
CA ASP A 89 8.83 -11.96 -3.36
C ASP A 89 8.42 -10.52 -3.08
N ILE A 90 7.12 -10.26 -2.90
CA ILE A 90 6.55 -8.93 -2.79
C ILE A 90 5.60 -8.89 -1.59
N LEU A 91 5.78 -7.90 -0.71
CA LEU A 91 4.84 -7.52 0.32
C LEU A 91 4.36 -6.09 0.05
N LEU A 92 3.06 -5.90 -0.16
CA LEU A 92 2.45 -4.60 -0.31
C LEU A 92 1.55 -4.31 0.89
N ASN A 93 1.89 -3.29 1.68
CA ASN A 93 1.16 -2.85 2.87
C ASN A 93 0.21 -1.72 2.50
N ALA A 94 -1.04 -2.05 2.15
CA ALA A 94 -2.10 -1.12 1.78
C ALA A 94 -3.22 -1.03 2.83
N ALA A 95 -3.15 -1.79 3.89
CA ALA A 95 -4.12 -1.68 4.98
C ALA A 95 -4.03 -0.29 5.63
N GLY A 96 -5.19 0.31 5.83
CA GLY A 96 -5.24 1.62 6.46
C GLY A 96 -6.67 2.05 6.75
N ARG A 97 -6.80 2.92 7.72
CA ARG A 97 -8.04 3.63 8.07
C ARG A 97 -7.74 5.11 8.28
N THR A 98 -8.76 5.90 8.15
CA THR A 98 -8.71 7.33 8.47
C THR A 98 -10.02 7.76 9.09
N PHE A 99 -9.97 8.83 9.84
CA PHE A 99 -11.13 9.60 10.27
C PHE A 99 -10.76 11.09 10.26
N ARG A 100 -11.78 11.93 10.24
CA ARG A 100 -11.64 13.38 10.33
C ARG A 100 -12.29 13.88 11.60
N LYS A 101 -11.49 14.56 12.46
CA LYS A 101 -11.95 15.06 13.77
C LYS A 101 -10.98 16.13 14.30
N PRO A 102 -11.45 17.19 14.97
CA PRO A 102 -10.58 18.11 15.68
C PRO A 102 -9.65 17.38 16.64
N THR A 103 -8.37 17.73 16.63
CA THR A 103 -7.34 17.03 17.42
C THR A 103 -7.66 16.95 18.90
N THR A 104 -8.23 18.02 19.47
CA THR A 104 -8.66 18.09 20.88
C THR A 104 -9.78 17.13 21.25
N SER A 105 -10.48 16.59 20.25
CA SER A 105 -11.59 15.63 20.44
C SER A 105 -11.21 14.19 20.11
N VAL A 106 -9.98 13.94 19.64
CA VAL A 106 -9.51 12.58 19.35
C VAL A 106 -9.28 11.86 20.67
N SER A 107 -9.99 10.75 20.88
CA SER A 107 -9.78 9.92 22.06
C SER A 107 -8.53 9.03 21.90
N GLU A 108 -7.95 8.62 23.04
CA GLU A 108 -6.83 7.67 23.05
C GLU A 108 -7.17 6.37 22.33
N ARG A 109 -8.39 5.86 22.49
CA ARG A 109 -8.85 4.66 21.79
C ARG A 109 -8.86 4.84 20.27
N GLU A 110 -9.42 5.94 19.75
CA GLU A 110 -9.44 6.22 18.31
C GLU A 110 -8.04 6.38 17.73
N TRP A 111 -7.14 7.03 18.49
CA TRP A 111 -5.74 7.16 18.14
C TRP A 111 -5.07 5.79 18.03
N ASN A 112 -5.15 4.99 19.09
CA ASN A 112 -4.51 3.67 19.15
C ASN A 112 -5.04 2.72 18.07
N GLU A 113 -6.37 2.64 17.88
CA GLU A 113 -6.98 1.82 16.83
C GLU A 113 -6.50 2.22 15.41
N LEU A 114 -6.23 3.50 15.18
CA LEU A 114 -5.70 3.95 13.88
C LEU A 114 -4.23 3.59 13.73
N MET A 115 -3.42 3.83 14.78
CA MET A 115 -2.00 3.47 14.79
C MET A 115 -1.79 1.96 14.66
N ASP A 116 -2.62 1.14 15.29
CA ASP A 116 -2.56 -0.32 15.21
C ASP A 116 -2.73 -0.82 13.77
N VAL A 117 -3.66 -0.23 13.01
CA VAL A 117 -3.86 -0.63 11.61
C VAL A 117 -2.78 -0.04 10.71
N ASN A 118 -2.53 1.29 10.80
CA ASN A 118 -1.73 1.99 9.80
C ASN A 118 -0.23 1.80 9.98
N LEU A 119 0.24 1.75 11.24
CA LEU A 119 1.67 1.68 11.57
C LEU A 119 2.06 0.31 12.12
N ASN A 120 1.46 -0.14 13.22
CA ASN A 120 1.81 -1.40 13.86
C ASN A 120 1.55 -2.58 12.90
N GLY A 121 0.43 -2.57 12.17
CA GLY A 121 0.12 -3.58 11.15
C GLY A 121 1.12 -3.61 10.01
N THR A 122 1.61 -2.44 9.55
CA THR A 122 2.68 -2.36 8.55
C THR A 122 3.98 -2.95 9.09
N LEU A 123 4.33 -2.65 10.34
CA LEU A 123 5.51 -3.25 11.00
C LEU A 123 5.36 -4.76 11.17
N PHE A 124 4.23 -5.24 11.70
CA PHE A 124 3.99 -6.67 11.93
C PHE A 124 4.07 -7.48 10.63
N ALA A 125 3.45 -7.00 9.57
CA ALA A 125 3.52 -7.64 8.26
C ALA A 125 4.97 -7.65 7.73
N SER A 126 5.68 -6.52 7.80
CA SER A 126 7.06 -6.41 7.35
C SER A 126 7.98 -7.38 8.09
N GLN A 127 7.88 -7.44 9.42
CA GLN A 127 8.68 -8.37 10.25
C GLN A 127 8.32 -9.84 9.97
N SER A 128 7.03 -10.16 9.88
CA SER A 128 6.55 -11.52 9.65
C SER A 128 7.03 -12.08 8.31
N PHE A 129 6.95 -11.27 7.26
CA PHE A 129 7.35 -11.67 5.91
C PHE A 129 8.83 -11.47 5.58
N PHE A 130 9.63 -10.92 6.49
CA PHE A 130 11.06 -10.65 6.25
C PHE A 130 11.83 -11.88 5.79
N GLN A 131 11.73 -13.01 6.50
CA GLN A 131 12.49 -14.22 6.16
C GLN A 131 12.11 -14.81 4.78
N PRO A 132 10.82 -14.97 4.44
CA PRO A 132 10.43 -15.37 3.08
C PRO A 132 10.92 -14.39 2.00
N LEU A 133 10.82 -13.07 2.22
CA LEU A 133 11.31 -12.05 1.30
C LEU A 133 12.81 -12.14 1.08
N ARG A 134 13.59 -12.28 2.16
CA ARG A 134 15.04 -12.48 2.11
C ARG A 134 15.40 -13.77 1.34
N ALA A 135 14.74 -14.87 1.66
CA ALA A 135 14.97 -16.17 1.02
C ALA A 135 14.66 -16.17 -0.49
N SER A 136 13.81 -15.27 -0.95
CA SER A 136 13.51 -15.11 -2.38
C SER A 136 14.70 -14.59 -3.19
N GLY A 137 15.67 -13.92 -2.55
CA GLY A 137 16.82 -13.25 -3.18
C GLY A 137 16.47 -11.97 -3.94
N ARG A 138 15.20 -11.58 -3.96
CA ARG A 138 14.68 -10.39 -4.68
C ARG A 138 13.48 -9.75 -3.97
N GLY A 139 13.54 -9.72 -2.64
CA GLY A 139 12.45 -9.22 -1.80
C GLY A 139 12.11 -7.75 -2.07
N ARG A 140 10.80 -7.44 -2.15
CA ARG A 140 10.27 -6.09 -2.32
C ARG A 140 9.19 -5.81 -1.28
N VAL A 141 9.37 -4.76 -0.50
CA VAL A 141 8.32 -4.23 0.40
C VAL A 141 7.86 -2.89 -0.13
N ILE A 142 6.56 -2.74 -0.30
CA ILE A 142 5.92 -1.50 -0.79
C ILE A 142 4.91 -1.05 0.26
N ASN A 143 5.15 0.09 0.89
CA ASN A 143 4.27 0.68 1.88
C ASN A 143 3.39 1.77 1.25
N ILE A 144 2.11 1.80 1.56
CA ILE A 144 1.24 2.90 1.13
C ILE A 144 1.30 4.03 2.16
N ALA A 145 2.03 5.08 1.81
CA ALA A 145 2.11 6.35 2.49
C ALA A 145 0.93 7.27 2.12
N SER A 146 1.12 8.58 2.11
CA SER A 146 0.11 9.58 1.75
C SER A 146 0.77 10.94 1.51
N LEU A 147 0.07 11.89 0.87
CA LEU A 147 0.39 13.31 0.95
C LEU A 147 0.49 13.78 2.41
N ALA A 148 -0.34 13.22 3.30
CA ALA A 148 -0.33 13.52 4.72
C ALA A 148 0.95 13.05 5.46
N SER A 149 1.83 12.30 4.78
CA SER A 149 3.17 12.00 5.29
C SER A 149 4.12 13.19 5.23
N TYR A 150 3.81 14.19 4.43
CA TYR A 150 4.63 15.37 4.14
C TYR A 150 3.94 16.68 4.52
N LEU A 151 2.62 16.72 4.43
CA LEU A 151 1.82 17.93 4.58
C LEU A 151 0.77 17.77 5.68
N GLY A 152 0.51 18.87 6.40
CA GLY A 152 -0.61 18.95 7.32
C GLY A 152 -1.95 19.12 6.57
N PHE A 153 -2.94 18.35 6.97
CA PHE A 153 -4.34 18.52 6.55
C PHE A 153 -5.22 18.72 7.77
N LEU A 154 -6.22 19.57 7.64
CA LEU A 154 -7.15 19.90 8.72
C LEU A 154 -7.87 18.65 9.24
N GLU A 155 -7.87 18.46 10.57
CA GLU A 155 -8.63 17.43 11.30
C GLU A 155 -8.25 15.97 10.99
N VAL A 156 -7.05 15.70 10.49
CA VAL A 156 -6.56 14.33 10.24
C VAL A 156 -5.23 14.03 10.95
N THR A 157 -5.03 14.59 12.14
CA THR A 157 -3.76 14.51 12.88
C THR A 157 -3.30 13.07 13.11
N ALA A 158 -4.18 12.18 13.60
CA ALA A 158 -3.82 10.78 13.83
C ALA A 158 -3.39 10.07 12.53
N TYR A 159 -4.12 10.31 11.44
CA TYR A 159 -3.79 9.74 10.13
C TYR A 159 -2.45 10.29 9.61
N ALA A 160 -2.24 11.61 9.65
CA ALA A 160 -1.00 12.24 9.19
C ALA A 160 0.20 11.73 9.98
N SER A 161 0.09 11.65 11.31
CA SER A 161 1.13 11.09 12.17
C SER A 161 1.47 9.65 11.82
N SER A 162 0.45 8.79 11.61
CA SER A 162 0.67 7.40 11.20
C SER A 162 1.37 7.29 9.85
N LYS A 163 0.99 8.12 8.87
CA LYS A 163 1.56 8.08 7.53
C LYS A 163 2.97 8.69 7.45
N ALA A 164 3.27 9.69 8.28
CA ALA A 164 4.64 10.19 8.47
C ALA A 164 5.54 9.11 9.11
N ALA A 165 5.03 8.39 10.13
CA ALA A 165 5.74 7.30 10.76
C ALA A 165 6.02 6.12 9.79
N VAL A 166 5.09 5.80 8.85
CA VAL A 166 5.31 4.80 7.80
C VAL A 166 6.50 5.18 6.90
N LEU A 167 6.74 6.45 6.60
CA LEU A 167 7.94 6.87 5.87
C LEU A 167 9.22 6.70 6.69
N GLY A 168 9.18 7.00 7.98
CA GLY A 168 10.27 6.71 8.91
C GLY A 168 10.61 5.22 8.93
N LEU A 169 9.58 4.38 9.11
CA LEU A 169 9.70 2.93 9.06
C LEU A 169 10.27 2.44 7.72
N THR A 170 9.79 2.96 6.60
CA THR A 170 10.26 2.61 5.25
C THR A 170 11.77 2.84 5.12
N ARG A 171 12.27 4.01 5.53
CA ARG A 171 13.70 4.33 5.45
C ARG A 171 14.55 3.47 6.37
N SER A 172 14.10 3.25 7.61
CA SER A 172 14.84 2.43 8.57
C SER A 172 14.96 0.98 8.08
N LEU A 173 13.85 0.37 7.65
CA LEU A 173 13.87 -1.00 7.11
C LEU A 173 14.68 -1.09 5.82
N ALA A 174 14.66 -0.07 4.96
CA ALA A 174 15.44 -0.04 3.73
C ALA A 174 16.95 -0.11 4.01
N VAL A 175 17.44 0.67 4.98
CA VAL A 175 18.87 0.65 5.37
C VAL A 175 19.25 -0.68 6.00
N GLU A 176 18.41 -1.21 6.91
CA GLU A 176 18.69 -2.44 7.64
C GLU A 176 18.66 -3.68 6.73
N TRP A 177 17.73 -3.73 5.75
CA TRP A 177 17.45 -4.94 4.96
C TRP A 177 18.09 -4.95 3.58
N ALA A 178 18.58 -3.82 3.07
CA ALA A 178 19.29 -3.77 1.80
C ALA A 178 20.46 -4.75 1.69
N PRO A 179 21.34 -4.90 2.70
CA PRO A 179 22.42 -5.89 2.64
C PRO A 179 21.93 -7.34 2.59
N GLN A 180 20.65 -7.57 2.90
CA GLN A 180 20.01 -8.88 2.90
C GLN A 180 19.14 -9.12 1.64
N GLY A 181 19.25 -8.24 0.63
CA GLY A 181 18.55 -8.39 -0.65
C GLY A 181 17.06 -8.03 -0.62
N VAL A 182 16.61 -7.27 0.38
CA VAL A 182 15.22 -6.80 0.48
C VAL A 182 15.16 -5.28 0.32
N ASN A 183 14.53 -4.81 -0.74
CA ASN A 183 14.29 -3.38 -0.96
C ASN A 183 12.96 -2.97 -0.33
N VAL A 184 12.96 -1.85 0.38
CA VAL A 184 11.78 -1.31 1.05
C VAL A 184 11.52 0.10 0.55
N ASN A 185 10.35 0.32 -0.06
CA ASN A 185 9.96 1.59 -0.64
C ASN A 185 8.51 1.94 -0.27
N ALA A 186 8.08 3.14 -0.60
CA ALA A 186 6.73 3.59 -0.39
C ALA A 186 6.13 4.23 -1.65
N ILE A 187 4.81 4.27 -1.70
CA ILE A 187 4.04 5.09 -2.64
C ILE A 187 3.22 6.08 -1.80
N ALA A 188 3.28 7.36 -2.15
CA ALA A 188 2.41 8.40 -1.58
C ALA A 188 1.33 8.77 -2.60
N PRO A 189 0.11 8.20 -2.45
CA PRO A 189 -1.02 8.58 -3.30
C PRO A 189 -1.41 10.04 -3.07
N GLY A 190 -1.72 10.74 -4.15
CA GLY A 190 -2.37 12.03 -4.16
C GLY A 190 -3.85 11.94 -3.78
N ILE A 191 -4.66 12.81 -4.36
CA ILE A 191 -6.10 12.78 -4.17
C ILE A 191 -6.73 11.90 -5.25
N PHE A 192 -7.15 10.71 -4.84
CA PHE A 192 -7.86 9.76 -5.69
C PHE A 192 -9.32 9.69 -5.30
N ARG A 193 -10.20 9.81 -6.28
CA ARG A 193 -11.63 9.69 -6.04
C ARG A 193 -11.99 8.23 -5.78
N THR A 194 -12.59 7.99 -4.62
CA THR A 194 -13.08 6.68 -4.17
C THR A 194 -14.50 6.83 -3.63
N ASP A 195 -15.24 5.74 -3.55
CA ASP A 195 -16.60 5.75 -2.96
C ASP A 195 -16.59 6.30 -1.52
N LEU A 196 -15.47 6.17 -0.81
CA LEU A 196 -15.32 6.64 0.58
C LEU A 196 -15.15 8.16 0.70
N ASN A 197 -14.69 8.84 -0.35
CA ASN A 197 -14.36 10.26 -0.27
C ASN A 197 -15.10 11.15 -1.30
N VAL A 198 -15.91 10.57 -2.16
CA VAL A 198 -16.65 11.28 -3.20
C VAL A 198 -17.46 12.44 -2.64
N ALA A 199 -18.18 12.22 -1.54
CA ALA A 199 -18.97 13.24 -0.88
C ALA A 199 -18.13 14.38 -0.23
N LEU A 200 -16.83 14.14 0.04
CA LEU A 200 -15.91 15.15 0.56
C LEU A 200 -15.21 15.94 -0.55
N LEU A 201 -15.25 15.45 -1.77
CA LEU A 201 -14.54 16.02 -2.91
C LEU A 201 -15.47 16.73 -3.87
N ASP A 202 -16.59 16.10 -4.28
CA ASP A 202 -17.44 16.59 -5.34
C ASP A 202 -18.29 17.77 -4.88
N GLY A 203 -18.14 18.90 -5.58
CA GLY A 203 -18.89 20.12 -5.32
C GLY A 203 -18.61 20.82 -3.99
N THR A 204 -17.57 20.40 -3.26
CA THR A 204 -17.21 20.99 -1.97
C THR A 204 -16.10 22.02 -2.10
N GLN A 205 -16.03 22.98 -1.17
CA GLN A 205 -14.93 23.93 -1.08
C GLN A 205 -13.59 23.20 -0.92
N ARG A 206 -13.57 22.13 -0.13
CA ARG A 206 -12.36 21.30 0.07
C ARG A 206 -11.91 20.64 -1.24
N GLY A 207 -12.82 20.06 -2.01
CA GLY A 207 -12.50 19.46 -3.30
C GLY A 207 -11.95 20.49 -4.27
N HIS A 208 -12.54 21.68 -4.30
CA HIS A 208 -12.04 22.80 -5.12
C HIS A 208 -10.61 23.20 -4.71
N GLU A 209 -10.35 23.39 -3.42
CA GLU A 209 -9.01 23.73 -2.91
C GLU A 209 -7.97 22.65 -3.25
N LEU A 210 -8.32 21.38 -3.11
CA LEU A 210 -7.44 20.27 -3.45
C LEU A 210 -7.13 20.24 -4.97
N LEU A 211 -8.11 20.54 -5.83
CA LEU A 211 -7.92 20.67 -7.27
C LEU A 211 -7.03 21.86 -7.64
N LEU A 212 -7.23 23.01 -7.00
CA LEU A 212 -6.35 24.17 -7.21
C LEU A 212 -4.90 23.87 -6.91
N ARG A 213 -4.63 23.12 -5.85
CA ARG A 213 -3.29 22.70 -5.45
C ARG A 213 -2.71 21.54 -6.28
N THR A 214 -3.52 20.86 -7.09
CA THR A 214 -3.05 19.80 -7.97
C THR A 214 -2.69 20.38 -9.33
N PRO A 215 -1.40 20.39 -9.76
CA PRO A 215 -1.02 20.95 -11.06
C PRO A 215 -1.74 20.34 -12.25
N MET A 216 -1.99 19.03 -12.23
CA MET A 216 -2.77 18.35 -13.29
C MET A 216 -4.25 18.70 -13.31
N LYS A 217 -4.77 19.54 -12.38
CA LYS A 217 -6.15 20.06 -12.32
C LYS A 217 -7.24 18.97 -12.37
N ARG A 218 -6.93 17.78 -11.91
CA ARG A 218 -7.86 16.66 -11.78
C ARG A 218 -7.50 15.76 -10.60
N PHE A 219 -8.47 15.02 -10.12
CA PHE A 219 -8.20 13.90 -9.21
C PHE A 219 -7.61 12.71 -9.97
N GLY A 220 -6.78 11.91 -9.28
CA GLY A 220 -6.22 10.68 -9.83
C GLY A 220 -7.30 9.60 -10.00
N LYS A 221 -7.11 8.74 -10.98
CA LYS A 221 -7.85 7.48 -11.13
C LYS A 221 -7.04 6.38 -10.44
N ILE A 222 -7.66 5.55 -9.60
CA ILE A 222 -6.93 4.56 -8.78
C ILE A 222 -6.00 3.66 -9.62
N PRO A 223 -6.35 3.22 -10.86
CA PRO A 223 -5.43 2.46 -11.72
C PRO A 223 -4.12 3.17 -12.06
N GLU A 224 -4.04 4.50 -11.96
CA GLU A 224 -2.80 5.25 -12.22
C GLU A 224 -1.71 4.98 -11.16
N LEU A 225 -2.05 4.36 -10.03
CA LEU A 225 -1.09 3.90 -9.02
C LEU A 225 -0.39 2.58 -9.40
N VAL A 226 -0.98 1.80 -10.31
CA VAL A 226 -0.48 0.45 -10.64
C VAL A 226 0.92 0.49 -11.23
N GLY A 227 1.22 1.46 -12.11
CA GLY A 227 2.54 1.60 -12.71
C GLY A 227 3.67 1.75 -11.67
N ALA A 228 3.45 2.58 -10.64
CA ALA A 228 4.42 2.75 -9.56
C ALA A 228 4.58 1.47 -8.72
N ALA A 229 3.47 0.75 -8.46
CA ALA A 229 3.53 -0.50 -7.70
C ALA A 229 4.26 -1.60 -8.49
N VAL A 230 3.99 -1.76 -9.79
CA VAL A 230 4.68 -2.73 -10.65
C VAL A 230 6.16 -2.37 -10.77
N PHE A 231 6.51 -1.09 -10.94
CA PHE A 231 7.91 -0.64 -10.94
C PHE A 231 8.62 -1.06 -9.66
N LEU A 232 8.09 -0.71 -8.50
CA LEU A 232 8.71 -1.04 -7.21
C LEU A 232 8.71 -2.54 -6.89
N ALA A 233 7.78 -3.31 -7.45
CA ALA A 233 7.69 -4.76 -7.30
C ALA A 233 8.65 -5.53 -8.23
N SER A 234 9.19 -4.91 -9.27
CA SER A 234 9.92 -5.54 -10.37
C SER A 234 11.45 -5.38 -10.28
N ASP A 235 12.16 -5.93 -11.26
CA ASP A 235 13.60 -5.76 -11.38
C ASP A 235 13.99 -4.37 -11.93
N ALA A 236 13.04 -3.62 -12.49
CA ALA A 236 13.24 -2.23 -12.88
C ALA A 236 13.64 -1.32 -11.69
N SER A 237 13.32 -1.72 -10.46
CA SER A 237 13.68 -1.01 -9.23
C SER A 237 14.76 -1.72 -8.40
N ALA A 238 15.59 -2.58 -9.01
CA ALA A 238 16.57 -3.40 -8.28
C ALA A 238 17.54 -2.57 -7.42
N PHE A 239 17.86 -1.34 -7.84
CA PHE A 239 18.75 -0.42 -7.08
C PHE A 239 17.99 0.73 -6.41
N VAL A 240 16.68 0.56 -6.17
CA VAL A 240 15.83 1.56 -5.52
C VAL A 240 15.39 1.04 -4.16
N THR A 241 15.81 1.68 -3.07
CA THR A 241 15.37 1.38 -1.71
C THR A 241 15.31 2.65 -0.86
N GLY A 242 14.44 2.70 0.14
CA GLY A 242 14.22 3.83 1.04
C GLY A 242 13.47 5.02 0.40
N GLN A 243 12.96 4.86 -0.82
CA GLN A 243 12.32 5.93 -1.58
C GLN A 243 10.81 5.94 -1.36
N CYS A 244 10.21 7.12 -1.57
CA CYS A 244 8.77 7.27 -1.65
C CYS A 244 8.39 7.95 -2.97
N ILE A 245 7.62 7.26 -3.79
CA ILE A 245 7.14 7.79 -5.07
C ILE A 245 5.81 8.50 -4.84
N GLY A 246 5.77 9.82 -5.09
CA GLY A 246 4.53 10.58 -5.16
C GLY A 246 3.80 10.26 -6.47
N VAL A 247 2.57 9.78 -6.37
CA VAL A 247 1.66 9.61 -7.51
C VAL A 247 0.47 10.53 -7.25
N ASP A 248 0.62 11.82 -7.53
CA ASP A 248 -0.19 12.87 -6.93
C ASP A 248 -0.57 14.02 -7.88
N GLY A 249 -0.27 13.89 -9.17
CA GLY A 249 -0.54 14.94 -10.16
C GLY A 249 0.27 16.22 -9.94
N GLY A 250 1.42 16.10 -9.25
CA GLY A 250 2.33 17.21 -8.95
C GLY A 250 2.02 17.94 -7.64
N PHE A 251 1.12 17.43 -6.80
CA PHE A 251 0.67 18.10 -5.57
C PHE A 251 1.84 18.41 -4.61
N LEU A 252 2.74 17.46 -4.38
CA LEU A 252 3.90 17.65 -3.49
C LEU A 252 5.01 18.53 -4.11
N ALA A 253 5.09 18.58 -5.43
CA ALA A 253 6.09 19.41 -6.11
C ALA A 253 5.65 20.87 -6.23
N SER A 254 4.38 21.17 -5.99
CA SER A 254 3.77 22.46 -6.25
C SER A 254 3.93 23.42 -5.07
N GLY A 255 4.37 24.66 -5.37
CA GLY A 255 4.26 25.81 -4.47
C GLY A 255 3.00 26.63 -4.77
N VAL A 256 3.08 27.49 -5.77
CA VAL A 256 1.99 28.35 -6.25
C VAL A 256 1.58 27.91 -7.65
N ASN A 257 0.28 27.77 -7.92
CA ASN A 257 -0.26 27.25 -9.18
C ASN A 257 -1.05 28.29 -9.99
N CYS A 258 -0.97 29.57 -9.64
CA CYS A 258 -1.59 30.70 -10.33
C CYS A 258 -0.62 31.89 -10.34
#